data_0e7833176b854ebbdc91a21948cba057
#
_entry.id   0e7833176b854ebbdc91a21948cba057
#
_cell.length_a   1.000
_cell.length_b   1.000
_cell.length_c   1.000
_cell.angle_alpha   90.00
_cell.angle_beta   90.00
_cell.angle_gamma   90.00
#
_symmetry.space_group_name_H-M   'P 1'
#
loop_
_entity.id
_entity.type
_entity.pdbx_description
1 polymer ?
#
loop_
_entity_poly.entity_id
_entity_poly.type
_entity_poly.pdbx_seq_one_letter_code
_entity_poly.pdbx_strand_id
1 'polypeptide(L)'
;MRKIRLIRRILKHTGADKVVFGFVGFMLVTALVIWACEPEIHTYREALWYCFTVVSTIGFGDVVVRTPISRGLSVALSIYAIVTLAIFTGVIVNYYTQLVELRQQESLAYIMEKLEHLEKLPKQELEELSNQIRRRKKG
;
A
#
# COMPACT_ATOMS: atom_id res chain seq x y z
N MET A 1 -5.10 19.15 -1.48
CA MET A 1 -3.79 19.29 -0.81
C MET A 1 -3.70 18.62 0.57
N ARG A 2 -4.76 18.53 1.39
CA ARG A 2 -4.77 17.84 2.70
C ARG A 2 -4.51 16.32 2.60
N LYS A 3 -5.09 15.64 1.59
CA LYS A 3 -4.96 14.18 1.39
C LYS A 3 -3.52 13.73 1.10
N ILE A 4 -2.77 14.50 0.31
CA ILE A 4 -1.35 14.18 -0.03
C ILE A 4 -0.44 14.31 1.21
N ARG A 5 -0.72 15.26 2.10
CA ARG A 5 0.03 15.43 3.36
C ARG A 5 -0.21 14.27 4.34
N LEU A 6 -1.43 13.73 4.38
CA LEU A 6 -1.78 12.57 5.21
C LEU A 6 -1.06 11.30 4.73
N ILE A 7 -1.10 11.03 3.41
CA ILE A 7 -0.37 9.90 2.81
C ILE A 7 1.13 9.99 3.10
N ARG A 8 1.72 11.19 2.93
CA ARG A 8 3.15 11.42 3.19
C ARG A 8 3.51 11.24 4.67
N ARG A 9 2.59 11.56 5.60
CA ARG A 9 2.77 11.38 7.04
C ARG A 9 2.71 9.91 7.43
N ILE A 10 1.78 9.14 6.86
CA ILE A 10 1.63 7.70 7.09
C ILE A 10 2.83 6.94 6.53
N LEU A 11 3.26 7.25 5.29
CA LEU A 11 4.47 6.65 4.70
C LEU A 11 5.72 6.90 5.56
N LYS A 12 5.87 8.12 6.08
CA LYS A 12 7.04 8.50 6.88
C LYS A 12 7.05 7.86 8.27
N HIS A 13 5.88 7.59 8.86
CA HIS A 13 5.77 6.92 10.16
C HIS A 13 6.02 5.41 10.08
N THR A 14 5.73 4.79 8.93
CA THR A 14 5.86 3.34 8.74
C THR A 14 7.25 2.95 8.20
N GLY A 15 8.11 3.93 7.84
CA GLY A 15 9.40 3.66 7.20
C GLY A 15 9.28 3.06 5.78
N ALA A 16 8.07 3.00 5.25
CA ALA A 16 7.78 2.43 3.92
C ALA A 16 8.50 3.17 2.79
N ASP A 17 8.75 4.47 2.96
CA ASP A 17 9.55 5.27 2.04
C ASP A 17 10.97 4.71 1.90
N LYS A 18 11.63 4.37 3.00
CA LYS A 18 12.98 3.79 2.99
C LYS A 18 13.01 2.42 2.32
N VAL A 19 11.98 1.60 2.55
CA VAL A 19 11.88 0.27 1.93
C VAL A 19 11.70 0.40 0.41
N VAL A 20 10.84 1.31 -0.05
CA VAL A 20 10.61 1.54 -1.48
C VAL A 20 11.86 2.09 -2.17
N PHE A 21 12.53 3.10 -1.58
CA PHE A 21 13.78 3.63 -2.14
C PHE A 21 14.89 2.60 -2.13
N GLY A 22 15.01 1.81 -1.05
CA GLY A 22 15.97 0.69 -0.96
C GLY A 22 15.69 -0.37 -2.01
N PHE A 23 14.42 -0.70 -2.25
CA PHE A 23 14.01 -1.65 -3.27
C PHE A 23 14.36 -1.19 -4.69
N VAL A 24 14.06 0.07 -5.03
CA VAL A 24 14.41 0.64 -6.34
C VAL A 24 15.93 0.64 -6.53
N GLY A 25 16.68 1.08 -5.51
CA GLY A 25 18.15 1.03 -5.53
C GLY A 25 18.68 -0.39 -5.73
N PHE A 26 18.14 -1.37 -5.00
CA PHE A 26 18.54 -2.76 -5.14
C PHE A 26 18.21 -3.31 -6.53
N MET A 27 17.05 -2.99 -7.10
CA MET A 27 16.69 -3.38 -8.46
C MET A 27 17.66 -2.82 -9.50
N LEU A 28 18.04 -1.53 -9.39
CA LEU A 28 18.99 -0.91 -10.31
C LEU A 28 20.40 -1.55 -10.21
N VAL A 29 20.86 -1.83 -8.99
CA VAL A 29 22.14 -2.52 -8.76
C VAL A 29 22.10 -3.94 -9.30
N THR A 30 21.02 -4.66 -9.06
CA THR A 30 20.82 -6.02 -9.59
C THR A 30 20.85 -6.03 -11.11
N ALA A 31 20.16 -5.08 -11.76
CA ALA A 31 20.20 -4.94 -13.23
C ALA A 31 21.62 -4.67 -13.75
N LEU A 32 22.40 -3.85 -13.03
CA LEU A 32 23.80 -3.55 -13.41
C LEU A 32 24.67 -4.81 -13.31
N VAL A 33 24.53 -5.59 -12.25
CA VAL A 33 25.30 -6.84 -12.07
C VAL A 33 24.89 -7.89 -13.10
N ILE A 34 23.59 -8.03 -13.39
CA ILE A 34 23.10 -8.95 -14.41
C ILE A 34 23.66 -8.57 -15.79
N TRP A 35 23.60 -7.28 -16.15
CA TRP A 35 24.18 -6.79 -17.40
C TRP A 35 25.69 -7.10 -17.51
N ALA A 36 26.42 -6.99 -16.42
CA ALA A 36 27.87 -7.26 -16.41
C ALA A 36 28.22 -8.76 -16.43
N CYS A 37 27.33 -9.63 -15.89
CA CYS A 37 27.60 -11.07 -15.73
C CYS A 37 26.97 -11.93 -16.81
N GLU A 38 25.94 -11.46 -17.52
CA GLU A 38 25.24 -12.26 -18.53
C GLU A 38 25.72 -11.93 -19.95
N PRO A 39 26.35 -12.89 -20.65
CA PRO A 39 26.84 -12.67 -22.02
C PRO A 39 25.73 -12.40 -23.06
N GLU A 40 24.53 -12.93 -22.79
CA GLU A 40 23.38 -12.80 -23.72
C GLU A 40 22.62 -11.46 -23.56
N ILE A 41 22.90 -10.71 -22.49
CA ILE A 41 22.26 -9.40 -22.24
C ILE A 41 23.23 -8.30 -22.67
N HIS A 42 22.93 -7.69 -23.81
CA HIS A 42 23.84 -6.74 -24.44
C HIS A 42 23.68 -5.31 -23.93
N THR A 43 22.53 -4.98 -23.36
CA THR A 43 22.24 -3.62 -22.89
C THR A 43 21.72 -3.59 -21.46
N TYR A 44 22.06 -2.54 -20.73
CA TYR A 44 21.51 -2.29 -19.39
C TYR A 44 19.97 -2.18 -19.41
N ARG A 45 19.37 -1.73 -20.51
CA ARG A 45 17.92 -1.66 -20.68
C ARG A 45 17.28 -3.06 -20.68
N GLU A 46 17.91 -4.02 -21.31
CA GLU A 46 17.45 -5.42 -21.30
C GLU A 46 17.54 -6.02 -19.90
N ALA A 47 18.64 -5.77 -19.18
CA ALA A 47 18.77 -6.19 -17.78
C ALA A 47 17.70 -5.56 -16.88
N LEU A 48 17.43 -4.26 -17.07
CA LEU A 48 16.39 -3.56 -16.33
C LEU A 48 14.99 -4.09 -16.66
N TRP A 49 14.73 -4.39 -17.93
CA TRP A 49 13.49 -5.02 -18.39
C TRP A 49 13.31 -6.39 -17.74
N TYR A 50 14.36 -7.20 -17.72
CA TYR A 50 14.35 -8.48 -17.03
C TYR A 50 14.01 -8.33 -15.55
N CYS A 51 14.69 -7.43 -14.82
CA CYS A 51 14.38 -7.16 -13.41
C CYS A 51 12.92 -6.73 -13.22
N PHE A 52 12.38 -5.89 -14.10
CA PHE A 52 10.99 -5.49 -14.08
C PHE A 52 10.03 -6.69 -14.26
N THR A 53 10.31 -7.60 -15.20
CA THR A 53 9.48 -8.79 -15.40
C THR A 53 9.48 -9.73 -14.21
N VAL A 54 10.63 -9.84 -13.52
CA VAL A 54 10.78 -10.63 -12.29
C VAL A 54 10.00 -10.01 -11.14
N VAL A 55 10.16 -8.70 -10.91
CA VAL A 55 9.51 -7.96 -9.83
C VAL A 55 7.99 -7.92 -9.99
N SER A 56 7.53 -7.75 -11.24
CA SER A 56 6.09 -7.75 -11.57
C SER A 56 5.47 -9.14 -11.53
N THR A 57 6.27 -10.19 -11.34
CA THR A 57 5.84 -11.61 -11.39
C THR A 57 5.22 -12.03 -12.72
N ILE A 58 5.37 -11.25 -13.78
CA ILE A 58 4.82 -11.56 -15.11
C ILE A 58 5.68 -12.62 -15.80
N GLY A 59 7.02 -12.44 -15.80
CA GLY A 59 7.95 -13.40 -16.35
C GLY A 59 7.71 -13.71 -17.83
N PHE A 60 7.84 -12.73 -18.71
CA PHE A 60 7.61 -12.92 -20.16
C PHE A 60 8.48 -13.99 -20.80
N GLY A 61 9.66 -14.28 -20.22
CA GLY A 61 10.57 -15.30 -20.73
C GLY A 61 11.32 -14.91 -22.00
N ASP A 62 11.25 -13.66 -22.41
CA ASP A 62 11.95 -13.08 -23.56
C ASP A 62 13.44 -12.87 -23.27
N VAL A 63 13.78 -12.58 -22.03
CA VAL A 63 15.15 -12.46 -21.54
C VAL A 63 15.36 -13.48 -20.42
N VAL A 64 16.40 -14.31 -20.54
CA VAL A 64 16.68 -15.40 -19.59
C VAL A 64 18.09 -15.28 -19.05
N VAL A 65 18.23 -15.36 -17.73
CA VAL A 65 19.54 -15.41 -17.05
C VAL A 65 20.01 -16.84 -16.87
N ARG A 66 21.30 -17.11 -17.14
CA ARG A 66 21.88 -18.45 -17.08
C ARG A 66 22.96 -18.58 -16.02
N THR A 67 23.65 -17.50 -15.69
CA THR A 67 24.72 -17.54 -14.70
C THR A 67 24.18 -17.78 -13.29
N PRO A 68 24.86 -18.55 -12.43
CA PRO A 68 24.44 -18.81 -11.05
C PRO A 68 24.28 -17.51 -10.23
N ILE A 69 25.15 -16.52 -10.49
CA ILE A 69 25.12 -15.21 -9.81
C ILE A 69 23.83 -14.48 -10.15
N SER A 70 23.49 -14.36 -11.43
CA SER A 70 22.27 -13.69 -11.88
C SER A 70 21.00 -14.38 -11.37
N ARG A 71 21.01 -15.73 -11.36
CA ARG A 71 19.89 -16.51 -10.78
C ARG A 71 19.72 -16.24 -9.29
N GLY A 72 20.82 -16.23 -8.52
CA GLY A 72 20.79 -15.94 -7.09
C GLY A 72 20.28 -14.53 -6.81
N LEU A 73 20.73 -13.53 -7.58
CA LEU A 73 20.25 -12.15 -7.48
C LEU A 73 18.78 -12.02 -7.86
N SER A 74 18.31 -12.76 -8.87
CA SER A 74 16.89 -12.76 -9.26
C SER A 74 16.00 -13.32 -8.15
N VAL A 75 16.42 -14.37 -7.46
CA VAL A 75 15.70 -14.91 -6.30
C VAL A 75 15.66 -13.89 -5.16
N ALA A 76 16.78 -13.26 -4.83
CA ALA A 76 16.83 -12.23 -3.79
C ALA A 76 15.94 -11.02 -4.14
N LEU A 77 15.96 -10.59 -5.42
CA LEU A 77 15.11 -9.51 -5.92
C LEU A 77 13.62 -9.86 -5.82
N SER A 78 13.24 -11.11 -6.16
CA SER A 78 11.86 -11.59 -6.06
C SER A 78 11.37 -11.58 -4.61
N ILE A 79 12.16 -12.07 -3.67
CA ILE A 79 11.80 -12.05 -2.24
C ILE A 79 11.62 -10.62 -1.77
N TYR A 80 12.54 -9.71 -2.11
CA TYR A 80 12.44 -8.31 -1.73
C TYR A 80 11.21 -7.63 -2.35
N ALA A 81 10.87 -7.96 -3.60
CA ALA A 81 9.68 -7.46 -4.29
C ALA A 81 8.40 -7.88 -3.56
N ILE A 82 8.27 -9.15 -3.17
CA ILE A 82 7.10 -9.67 -2.44
C ILE A 82 6.94 -8.94 -1.10
N VAL A 83 8.01 -8.78 -0.34
CA VAL A 83 7.99 -8.06 0.95
C VAL A 83 7.58 -6.59 0.74
N THR A 84 8.14 -5.94 -0.28
CA THR A 84 7.81 -4.54 -0.59
C THR A 84 6.33 -4.38 -0.97
N LEU A 85 5.79 -5.30 -1.77
CA LEU A 85 4.38 -5.30 -2.17
C LEU A 85 3.45 -5.52 -0.96
N ALA A 86 3.82 -6.42 -0.05
CA ALA A 86 3.06 -6.66 1.18
C ALA A 86 3.01 -5.40 2.07
N ILE A 87 4.13 -4.71 2.24
CA ILE A 87 4.20 -3.45 3.00
C ILE A 87 3.33 -2.38 2.32
N PHE A 88 3.40 -2.26 1.00
CA PHE A 88 2.61 -1.30 0.24
C PHE A 88 1.12 -1.55 0.40
N THR A 89 0.68 -2.80 0.29
CA THR A 89 -0.71 -3.21 0.52
C THR A 89 -1.16 -2.88 1.94
N GLY A 90 -0.33 -3.16 2.94
CA GLY A 90 -0.61 -2.83 4.34
C GLY A 90 -0.80 -1.33 4.58
N VAL A 91 0.00 -0.48 3.96
CA VAL A 91 -0.13 0.99 4.03
C VAL A 91 -1.46 1.45 3.42
N ILE A 92 -1.86 0.89 2.28
CA ILE A 92 -3.13 1.21 1.63
C ILE A 92 -4.31 0.81 2.53
N VAL A 93 -4.31 -0.41 3.05
CA VAL A 93 -5.37 -0.90 3.95
C VAL A 93 -5.48 -0.01 5.19
N ASN A 94 -4.36 0.28 5.85
CA ASN A 94 -4.34 1.16 7.01
C ASN A 94 -4.91 2.56 6.71
N TYR A 95 -4.60 3.12 5.55
CA TYR A 95 -5.18 4.40 5.12
C TYR A 95 -6.71 4.33 5.00
N TYR A 96 -7.24 3.27 4.38
CA TYR A 96 -8.70 3.08 4.27
C TYR A 96 -9.36 2.88 5.62
N THR A 97 -8.76 2.10 6.51
CA THR A 97 -9.27 1.87 7.87
C THR A 97 -9.38 3.17 8.65
N GLN A 98 -8.34 4.00 8.64
CA GLN A 98 -8.37 5.31 9.30
C GLN A 98 -9.45 6.25 8.73
N LEU A 99 -9.68 6.21 7.41
CA LEU A 99 -10.76 7.00 6.81
C LEU A 99 -12.15 6.55 7.27
N VAL A 100 -12.35 5.25 7.41
CA VAL A 100 -13.62 4.67 7.90
C VAL A 100 -13.83 5.03 9.36
N GLU A 101 -12.80 4.90 10.21
CA GLU A 101 -12.84 5.24 11.63
C GLU A 101 -13.19 6.72 11.85
N LEU A 102 -12.58 7.64 11.10
CA LEU A 102 -12.89 9.07 11.20
C LEU A 102 -14.36 9.36 10.88
N ARG A 103 -14.91 8.71 9.84
CA ARG A 103 -16.33 8.86 9.51
C ARG A 103 -17.27 8.29 10.58
N GLN A 104 -16.87 7.20 11.22
CA GLN A 104 -17.64 6.61 12.32
C GLN A 104 -17.61 7.50 13.56
N GLN A 105 -16.47 8.10 13.89
CA GLN A 105 -16.34 9.02 15.03
C GLN A 105 -17.18 10.29 14.85
N GLU A 106 -17.17 10.91 13.67
CA GLU A 106 -18.02 12.08 13.38
C GLU A 106 -19.51 11.74 13.55
N SER A 107 -19.92 10.58 13.09
CA SER A 107 -21.31 10.12 13.21
C SER A 107 -21.71 9.78 14.64
N LEU A 108 -20.80 9.23 15.45
CA LEU A 108 -21.01 8.95 16.87
C LEU A 108 -21.06 10.25 17.69
N ALA A 109 -20.15 11.19 17.44
CA ALA A 109 -20.13 12.48 18.11
C ALA A 109 -21.46 13.25 17.87
N TYR A 110 -21.95 13.24 16.62
CA TYR A 110 -23.25 13.84 16.28
C TYR A 110 -24.43 13.20 17.04
N ILE A 111 -24.44 11.89 17.18
CA ILE A 111 -25.48 11.17 17.93
C ILE A 111 -25.36 11.45 19.43
N MET A 112 -24.15 11.47 19.99
CA MET A 112 -23.92 11.77 21.41
C MET A 112 -24.31 13.20 21.77
N GLU A 113 -23.97 14.19 20.93
CA GLU A 113 -24.37 15.60 21.10
C GLU A 113 -25.90 15.73 21.11
N LYS A 114 -26.61 15.03 20.23
CA LYS A 114 -28.09 15.00 20.22
C LYS A 114 -28.68 14.30 21.44
N LEU A 115 -28.03 13.24 21.95
CA LEU A 115 -28.46 12.53 23.15
C LEU A 115 -28.27 13.36 24.43
N GLU A 116 -27.24 14.18 24.50
CA GLU A 116 -26.98 15.09 25.64
C GLU A 116 -28.06 16.18 25.74
N HIS A 117 -28.68 16.54 24.63
CA HIS A 117 -29.74 17.56 24.58
C HIS A 117 -31.15 17.01 24.31
N LEU A 118 -31.41 15.76 24.73
CA LEU A 118 -32.68 15.04 24.51
C LEU A 118 -33.92 15.82 24.99
N GLU A 119 -33.82 16.58 26.09
CA GLU A 119 -34.92 17.39 26.63
C GLU A 119 -35.34 18.56 25.73
N LYS A 120 -34.50 18.97 24.78
CA LYS A 120 -34.75 20.11 23.88
C LYS A 120 -35.09 19.69 22.45
N LEU A 121 -35.10 18.40 22.15
CA LEU A 121 -35.35 17.89 20.79
C LEU A 121 -36.84 17.74 20.51
N PRO A 122 -37.35 18.23 19.36
CA PRO A 122 -38.73 18.01 18.92
C PRO A 122 -38.95 16.48 18.67
N LYS A 123 -40.18 16.02 18.90
CA LYS A 123 -40.57 14.59 18.79
C LYS A 123 -40.16 13.93 17.46
N GLN A 124 -40.15 14.68 16.36
CA GLN A 124 -39.76 14.19 15.03
C GLN A 124 -38.27 13.81 14.95
N GLU A 125 -37.38 14.60 15.57
CA GLU A 125 -35.96 14.29 15.60
C GLU A 125 -35.62 13.12 16.52
N LEU A 126 -36.42 12.89 17.56
CA LEU A 126 -36.33 11.69 18.44
C LEU A 126 -36.66 10.41 17.67
N GLU A 127 -37.66 10.42 16.78
CA GLU A 127 -37.99 9.29 15.93
C GLU A 127 -36.90 9.01 14.89
N GLU A 128 -36.30 10.03 14.27
CA GLU A 128 -35.17 9.86 13.36
C GLU A 128 -33.93 9.28 14.06
N LEU A 129 -33.61 9.74 15.26
CA LEU A 129 -32.51 9.21 16.08
C LEU A 129 -32.75 7.74 16.44
N SER A 130 -33.96 7.41 16.87
CA SER A 130 -34.36 6.03 17.16
C SER A 130 -34.20 5.12 15.95
N ASN A 131 -34.60 5.57 14.77
CA ASN A 131 -34.48 4.85 13.52
C ASN A 131 -33.01 4.68 13.08
N GLN A 132 -32.16 5.67 13.27
CA GLN A 132 -30.72 5.59 12.99
C GLN A 132 -30.01 4.57 13.90
N ILE A 133 -30.32 4.59 15.19
CA ILE A 133 -29.77 3.61 16.17
C ILE A 133 -30.25 2.19 15.83
N ARG A 134 -31.52 2.03 15.46
CA ARG A 134 -32.09 0.73 15.08
C ARG A 134 -31.47 0.15 13.80
N ARG A 135 -31.13 0.98 12.82
CA ARG A 135 -30.43 0.57 11.58
C ARG A 135 -29.00 0.10 11.88
N ARG A 136 -28.29 0.75 12.79
CA ARG A 136 -26.93 0.35 13.20
C ARG A 136 -26.88 -0.94 14.00
N LYS A 137 -27.93 -1.29 14.74
CA LYS A 137 -28.00 -2.54 15.51
C LYS A 137 -28.27 -3.77 14.62
N LYS A 138 -28.69 -3.57 13.37
CA LYS A 138 -29.04 -4.65 12.43
C LYS A 138 -27.97 -4.92 11.35
N GLY A 139 -26.90 -4.14 11.26
CA GLY A 139 -25.76 -4.33 10.38
C GLY A 139 -24.49 -4.69 11.16
#